data_c00838688f64b3b7d5656e30abf46915
#
_entry.id   c00838688f64b3b7d5656e30abf46915
#
_cell.length_a   1.000
_cell.length_b   1.000
_cell.length_c   1.000
_cell.angle_alpha   90.00
_cell.angle_beta   90.00
_cell.angle_gamma   90.00
#
_symmetry.space_group_name_H-M   'P 1'
#
loop_
_entity.id
_entity.type
_entity.pdbx_description
1 polymer ?
#
loop_
_entity_poly.entity_id
_entity_poly.type
_entity_poly.pdbx_seq_one_letter_code
_entity_poly.pdbx_strand_id
1 'polypeptide(L)'
;MSLLDHPTAQALLADAEVSPAAVAGCRRRLEAFLQRYLPRFYRVEQHQLLRVVLQGKLSNLQRKTSEPIAHQAGRHRKPVQHFVGAGCWDDDAVLQELRRHVAEQVADPDAVLVLDPSSFPKSGVDSCGVARQWCGRLGKVDNCQVGVFLAYVSAAGSALVDRQLYLPVEWADDAARREQTHVPAAVRFQESWRIGLQLLDRTRLDLPCGWVAGDDEFGRCADFRAELRLRRLRYVLDVPCNTLIRDLDEAPSVGRRRPPWRRVDEWAKAQPRGRWRKLRLGEGSQGPQVVWALQAWVQTKDEGGHVGGRERLVVLRTVNREPRTWYTLSNARAEEPLSKLAAVHGRRHGAEELFGAGKGEVGLGHYEVRSWVGWHHHQTLSLLALWFLQLEKERLGEKNPGVDGAATARSVCSAIASAAAECGADR
;
A
#
# COMPACT_ATOMS: atom_id res chain seq x y z
N MET A 1 -1.00 8.22 -39.62
CA MET A 1 -2.06 8.81 -38.78
C MET A 1 -1.61 8.56 -37.34
N SER A 2 -1.41 9.58 -36.52
CA SER A 2 -1.00 9.38 -35.13
C SER A 2 -2.13 8.68 -34.36
N LEU A 3 -1.80 7.76 -33.46
CA LEU A 3 -2.80 7.07 -32.61
C LEU A 3 -3.55 8.02 -31.68
N LEU A 4 -3.01 9.20 -31.46
CA LEU A 4 -3.68 10.29 -30.75
C LEU A 4 -4.83 10.90 -31.60
N ASP A 5 -4.89 10.57 -32.89
CA ASP A 5 -5.98 10.96 -33.80
C ASP A 5 -7.17 9.97 -33.78
N HIS A 6 -7.03 8.83 -33.02
CA HIS A 6 -8.11 7.85 -32.91
C HIS A 6 -9.26 8.42 -32.06
N PRO A 7 -10.52 8.38 -32.50
CA PRO A 7 -11.66 8.99 -31.80
C PRO A 7 -11.81 8.55 -30.33
N THR A 8 -11.53 7.29 -30.03
CA THR A 8 -11.59 6.75 -28.65
C THR A 8 -10.48 7.32 -27.77
N ALA A 9 -9.26 7.49 -28.30
CA ALA A 9 -8.15 8.10 -27.56
C ALA A 9 -8.43 9.59 -27.32
N GLN A 10 -8.98 10.30 -28.29
CA GLN A 10 -9.37 11.70 -28.14
C GLN A 10 -10.52 11.89 -27.14
N ALA A 11 -11.52 10.99 -27.14
CA ALA A 11 -12.60 11.02 -26.17
C ALA A 11 -12.11 10.77 -24.75
N LEU A 12 -11.19 9.79 -24.54
CA LEU A 12 -10.58 9.53 -23.25
C LEU A 12 -9.68 10.69 -22.76
N LEU A 13 -8.98 11.35 -23.69
CA LEU A 13 -8.15 12.51 -23.36
C LEU A 13 -9.00 13.75 -23.05
N ALA A 14 -10.12 13.93 -23.74
CA ALA A 14 -11.08 14.99 -23.46
C ALA A 14 -11.76 14.78 -22.08
N ASP A 15 -12.16 13.55 -21.77
CA ASP A 15 -12.73 13.17 -20.47
C ASP A 15 -11.73 13.36 -19.30
N ALA A 16 -10.44 13.19 -19.61
CA ALA A 16 -9.37 13.33 -18.63
C ALA A 16 -8.83 14.77 -18.54
N GLU A 17 -9.30 15.69 -19.37
CA GLU A 17 -8.72 17.03 -19.54
C GLU A 17 -7.20 17.03 -19.84
N VAL A 18 -6.68 15.90 -20.36
CA VAL A 18 -5.25 15.71 -20.65
C VAL A 18 -5.02 15.85 -22.16
N SER A 19 -4.19 16.80 -22.55
CA SER A 19 -3.88 17.01 -23.98
C SER A 19 -3.05 15.85 -24.57
N PRO A 20 -3.21 15.53 -25.87
CA PRO A 20 -2.38 14.53 -26.56
C PRO A 20 -0.86 14.80 -26.39
N ALA A 21 -0.45 16.06 -26.39
CA ALA A 21 0.94 16.46 -26.18
C ALA A 21 1.44 16.09 -24.76
N ALA A 22 0.59 16.11 -23.76
CA ALA A 22 0.94 15.78 -22.37
C ALA A 22 1.33 14.29 -22.20
N VAL A 23 0.66 13.38 -22.94
CA VAL A 23 0.98 11.94 -22.92
C VAL A 23 1.99 11.55 -24.00
N ALA A 24 2.31 12.45 -24.93
CA ALA A 24 3.35 12.20 -25.93
C ALA A 24 4.68 11.84 -25.26
N GLY A 25 5.38 10.85 -25.81
CA GLY A 25 6.66 10.37 -25.28
C GLY A 25 6.56 9.49 -24.03
N CYS A 26 5.35 9.12 -23.54
CA CYS A 26 5.17 8.23 -22.40
C CYS A 26 5.92 6.90 -22.59
N ARG A 27 5.89 6.31 -23.80
CA ARG A 27 6.65 5.09 -24.13
C ARG A 27 8.16 5.28 -23.96
N ARG A 28 8.70 6.42 -24.43
CA ARG A 28 10.14 6.73 -24.29
C ARG A 28 10.53 6.88 -22.81
N ARG A 29 9.64 7.50 -21.99
CA ARG A 29 9.87 7.63 -20.56
C ARG A 29 9.78 6.28 -19.85
N LEU A 30 8.87 5.39 -20.26
CA LEU A 30 8.79 4.02 -19.72
C LEU A 30 10.08 3.26 -20.06
N GLU A 31 10.61 3.38 -21.29
CA GLU A 31 11.87 2.73 -21.62
C GLU A 31 13.05 3.28 -20.80
N ALA A 32 13.14 4.59 -20.63
CA ALA A 32 14.14 5.21 -19.76
C ALA A 32 14.00 4.76 -18.30
N PHE A 33 12.79 4.65 -17.79
CA PHE A 33 12.49 4.10 -16.47
C PHE A 33 12.98 2.66 -16.33
N LEU A 34 12.72 1.81 -17.33
CA LEU A 34 13.10 0.40 -17.31
C LEU A 34 14.63 0.19 -17.35
N GLN A 35 15.38 1.06 -18.03
CA GLN A 35 16.85 0.98 -18.10
C GLN A 35 17.50 0.89 -16.72
N ARG A 36 16.92 1.54 -15.73
CA ARG A 36 17.39 1.50 -14.33
C ARG A 36 17.32 0.10 -13.72
N TYR A 37 16.31 -0.68 -14.07
CA TYR A 37 16.05 -1.99 -13.47
C TYR A 37 16.70 -3.14 -14.25
N LEU A 38 17.03 -2.95 -15.54
CA LEU A 38 17.63 -4.00 -16.38
C LEU A 38 18.88 -4.66 -15.76
N PRO A 39 19.78 -3.96 -15.07
CA PRO A 39 20.92 -4.58 -14.42
C PRO A 39 20.59 -5.61 -13.32
N ARG A 40 19.33 -5.65 -12.87
CA ARG A 40 18.85 -6.65 -11.90
C ARG A 40 18.38 -7.95 -12.54
N PHE A 41 18.47 -8.05 -13.88
CA PHE A 41 18.11 -9.22 -14.67
C PHE A 41 19.31 -9.67 -15.49
N TYR A 42 19.69 -10.94 -15.33
CA TYR A 42 20.95 -11.45 -15.90
C TYR A 42 20.90 -11.75 -17.40
N ARG A 43 19.68 -12.01 -17.95
CA ARG A 43 19.49 -12.48 -19.32
C ARG A 43 18.81 -11.45 -20.18
N VAL A 44 19.23 -11.33 -21.44
CA VAL A 44 18.62 -10.40 -22.42
C VAL A 44 17.15 -10.73 -22.64
N GLU A 45 16.78 -12.01 -22.60
CA GLU A 45 15.38 -12.45 -22.70
C GLU A 45 14.54 -11.93 -21.53
N GLN A 46 15.10 -11.88 -20.32
CA GLN A 46 14.42 -11.28 -19.16
C GLN A 46 14.22 -9.79 -19.34
N HIS A 47 15.17 -9.07 -19.96
CA HIS A 47 15.00 -7.65 -20.29
C HIS A 47 13.83 -7.41 -21.24
N GLN A 48 13.68 -8.27 -22.26
CA GLN A 48 12.55 -8.20 -23.19
C GLN A 48 11.23 -8.55 -22.50
N LEU A 49 11.22 -9.57 -21.66
CA LEU A 49 10.02 -10.00 -20.91
C LEU A 49 9.59 -8.96 -19.87
N LEU A 50 10.53 -8.29 -19.21
CA LEU A 50 10.25 -7.16 -18.33
C LEU A 50 9.49 -6.06 -19.07
N ARG A 51 9.98 -5.66 -20.27
CA ARG A 51 9.30 -4.66 -21.10
C ARG A 51 7.88 -5.09 -21.46
N VAL A 52 7.71 -6.32 -21.92
CA VAL A 52 6.41 -6.87 -22.28
C VAL A 52 5.44 -6.86 -21.10
N VAL A 53 5.90 -7.32 -19.93
CA VAL A 53 5.05 -7.41 -18.75
C VAL A 53 4.67 -6.01 -18.24
N LEU A 54 5.63 -5.07 -18.15
CA LEU A 54 5.33 -3.71 -17.68
C LEU A 54 4.41 -2.96 -18.66
N GLN A 55 4.64 -3.07 -19.98
CA GLN A 55 3.73 -2.50 -20.98
C GLN A 55 2.32 -3.08 -20.86
N GLY A 56 2.20 -4.42 -20.70
CA GLY A 56 0.91 -5.06 -20.51
C GLY A 56 0.21 -4.68 -19.20
N LYS A 57 0.95 -4.51 -18.10
CA LYS A 57 0.40 -4.02 -16.84
C LYS A 57 -0.08 -2.56 -16.93
N LEU A 58 0.59 -1.75 -17.70
CA LEU A 58 0.27 -0.35 -17.96
C LEU A 58 -0.67 -0.15 -19.16
N SER A 59 -1.19 -1.22 -19.76
CA SER A 59 -2.13 -1.14 -20.88
C SER A 59 -3.58 -1.07 -20.41
N ASN A 60 -4.50 -0.92 -21.36
CA ASN A 60 -5.94 -0.93 -21.12
C ASN A 60 -6.57 -2.33 -21.03
N LEU A 61 -5.77 -3.40 -20.91
CA LEU A 61 -6.26 -4.76 -20.72
C LEU A 61 -7.14 -4.84 -19.47
N GLN A 62 -8.35 -5.39 -19.61
CA GLN A 62 -9.23 -5.61 -18.46
C GLN A 62 -8.65 -6.62 -17.47
N ARG A 63 -7.97 -7.66 -17.99
CA ARG A 63 -7.31 -8.68 -17.18
C ARG A 63 -5.81 -8.72 -17.51
N LYS A 64 -4.98 -8.36 -16.56
CA LYS A 64 -3.53 -8.18 -16.73
C LYS A 64 -2.76 -9.41 -16.21
N THR A 65 -3.18 -10.61 -16.63
CA THR A 65 -2.44 -11.87 -16.40
C THR A 65 -1.47 -12.14 -17.54
N SER A 66 -0.57 -13.10 -17.36
CA SER A 66 0.51 -13.37 -18.30
C SER A 66 0.04 -13.71 -19.73
N GLU A 67 -1.11 -14.40 -19.88
CA GLU A 67 -1.62 -14.79 -21.19
C GLU A 67 -2.16 -13.61 -22.02
N PRO A 68 -3.10 -12.77 -21.52
CA PRO A 68 -3.53 -11.57 -22.21
C PRO A 68 -2.37 -10.60 -22.54
N ILE A 69 -1.41 -10.45 -21.63
CA ILE A 69 -0.21 -9.63 -21.84
C ILE A 69 0.62 -10.18 -23.00
N ALA A 70 0.88 -11.49 -23.03
CA ALA A 70 1.62 -12.13 -24.09
C ALA A 70 0.91 -12.00 -25.46
N HIS A 71 -0.40 -12.24 -25.46
CA HIS A 71 -1.23 -12.13 -26.66
C HIS A 71 -1.19 -10.69 -27.23
N GLN A 72 -1.37 -9.67 -26.39
CA GLN A 72 -1.28 -8.26 -26.81
C GLN A 72 0.09 -7.91 -27.40
N ALA A 73 1.16 -8.52 -26.89
CA ALA A 73 2.53 -8.33 -27.38
C ALA A 73 2.89 -9.20 -28.60
N GLY A 74 1.93 -9.96 -29.16
CA GLY A 74 2.18 -10.89 -30.27
C GLY A 74 3.16 -12.01 -29.90
N ARG A 75 3.20 -12.44 -28.63
CA ARG A 75 4.16 -13.45 -28.12
C ARG A 75 3.44 -14.68 -27.61
N HIS A 76 4.17 -15.81 -27.61
CA HIS A 76 3.68 -17.02 -26.99
C HIS A 76 3.64 -16.85 -25.46
N ARG A 77 2.57 -17.38 -24.82
CA ARG A 77 2.31 -17.20 -23.37
C ARG A 77 3.38 -17.82 -22.45
N LYS A 78 3.96 -18.99 -22.82
CA LYS A 78 4.86 -19.74 -21.95
C LYS A 78 6.06 -18.97 -21.42
N PRO A 79 6.84 -18.20 -22.25
CA PRO A 79 7.94 -17.39 -21.74
C PRO A 79 7.50 -16.33 -20.73
N VAL A 80 6.36 -15.69 -20.96
CA VAL A 80 5.82 -14.66 -20.03
C VAL A 80 5.35 -15.32 -18.73
N GLN A 81 4.64 -16.44 -18.80
CA GLN A 81 4.22 -17.23 -17.64
C GLN A 81 5.42 -17.71 -16.82
N HIS A 82 6.45 -18.23 -17.48
CA HIS A 82 7.69 -18.66 -16.82
C HIS A 82 8.40 -17.48 -16.14
N PHE A 83 8.56 -16.37 -16.82
CA PHE A 83 9.23 -15.17 -16.29
C PHE A 83 8.57 -14.68 -15.00
N VAL A 84 7.25 -14.64 -14.96
CA VAL A 84 6.49 -14.22 -13.78
C VAL A 84 6.40 -15.31 -12.72
N GLY A 85 6.22 -16.58 -13.12
CA GLY A 85 5.87 -17.68 -12.21
C GLY A 85 7.05 -18.42 -11.61
N ALA A 86 8.15 -18.56 -12.36
CA ALA A 86 9.30 -19.41 -12.01
C ALA A 86 10.65 -18.91 -12.54
N GLY A 87 10.70 -17.69 -13.09
CA GLY A 87 11.93 -17.10 -13.61
C GLY A 87 12.99 -16.96 -12.51
N CYS A 88 14.24 -17.25 -12.85
CA CYS A 88 15.36 -17.06 -11.93
C CYS A 88 15.81 -15.60 -11.98
N TRP A 89 15.20 -14.73 -11.21
CA TRP A 89 15.61 -13.34 -10.98
C TRP A 89 15.29 -12.94 -9.56
N ASP A 90 16.07 -12.03 -9.01
CA ASP A 90 16.00 -11.60 -7.61
C ASP A 90 15.04 -10.42 -7.48
N ASP A 91 13.85 -10.69 -6.99
CA ASP A 91 12.80 -9.71 -6.76
C ASP A 91 13.10 -8.75 -5.59
N ASP A 92 13.87 -9.18 -4.60
CA ASP A 92 14.30 -8.30 -3.51
C ASP A 92 15.35 -7.28 -4.00
N ALA A 93 16.25 -7.67 -4.91
CA ALA A 93 17.20 -6.74 -5.55
C ALA A 93 16.46 -5.71 -6.43
N VAL A 94 15.39 -6.12 -7.12
CA VAL A 94 14.52 -5.20 -7.88
C VAL A 94 13.79 -4.23 -6.96
N LEU A 95 13.25 -4.70 -5.83
CA LEU A 95 12.61 -3.83 -4.85
C LEU A 95 13.58 -2.87 -4.17
N GLN A 96 14.80 -3.32 -3.90
CA GLN A 96 15.82 -2.42 -3.37
C GLN A 96 16.08 -1.26 -4.34
N GLU A 97 16.18 -1.56 -5.64
CA GLU A 97 16.32 -0.53 -6.65
C GLU A 97 15.10 0.38 -6.75
N LEU A 98 13.88 -0.19 -6.56
CA LEU A 98 12.66 0.60 -6.47
C LEU A 98 12.72 1.58 -5.28
N ARG A 99 13.11 1.13 -4.10
CA ARG A 99 13.24 1.99 -2.91
C ARG A 99 14.23 3.13 -3.14
N ARG A 100 15.37 2.84 -3.76
CA ARG A 100 16.36 3.88 -4.12
C ARG A 100 15.79 4.88 -5.12
N HIS A 101 15.08 4.40 -6.13
CA HIS A 101 14.41 5.29 -7.09
C HIS A 101 13.36 6.18 -6.42
N VAL A 102 12.55 5.61 -5.53
CA VAL A 102 11.58 6.38 -4.73
C VAL A 102 12.30 7.42 -3.86
N ALA A 103 13.42 7.04 -3.23
CA ALA A 103 14.22 7.98 -2.42
C ALA A 103 14.72 9.18 -3.22
N GLU A 104 15.20 8.96 -4.44
CA GLU A 104 15.69 10.04 -5.31
C GLU A 104 14.58 11.03 -5.73
N GLN A 105 13.34 10.56 -5.81
CA GLN A 105 12.22 11.38 -6.29
C GLN A 105 11.44 12.07 -5.17
N VAL A 106 11.19 11.36 -4.06
CA VAL A 106 10.20 11.78 -3.05
C VAL A 106 10.66 11.61 -1.60
N ALA A 107 11.99 11.45 -1.34
CA ALA A 107 12.50 11.30 0.02
C ALA A 107 12.13 12.49 0.90
N ASP A 108 11.63 12.19 2.09
CA ASP A 108 11.23 13.17 3.09
C ASP A 108 11.51 12.59 4.48
N PRO A 109 12.34 13.25 5.32
CA PRO A 109 12.59 12.82 6.70
C PRO A 109 11.31 12.72 7.55
N ASP A 110 10.25 13.39 7.13
CA ASP A 110 8.96 13.45 7.81
C ASP A 110 7.89 12.54 7.15
N ALA A 111 8.32 11.72 6.18
CA ALA A 111 7.46 10.74 5.51
C ALA A 111 6.89 9.72 6.48
N VAL A 112 5.78 9.12 6.08
CA VAL A 112 5.08 8.06 6.81
C VAL A 112 5.24 6.74 6.07
N LEU A 113 5.75 5.72 6.74
CA LEU A 113 5.67 4.33 6.30
C LEU A 113 4.33 3.76 6.77
N VAL A 114 3.48 3.36 5.82
CA VAL A 114 2.13 2.85 6.10
C VAL A 114 2.10 1.35 5.85
N LEU A 115 1.86 0.58 6.91
CA LEU A 115 1.60 -0.86 6.82
C LEU A 115 0.12 -1.11 6.55
N ASP A 116 -0.16 -1.93 5.53
CA ASP A 116 -1.52 -2.28 5.17
C ASP A 116 -1.59 -3.70 4.59
N PRO A 117 -2.39 -4.62 5.16
CA PRO A 117 -2.61 -5.94 4.59
C PRO A 117 -3.61 -5.86 3.45
N SER A 118 -3.33 -6.58 2.38
CA SER A 118 -4.26 -6.66 1.25
C SER A 118 -4.63 -8.10 0.93
N SER A 119 -5.93 -8.37 0.87
CA SER A 119 -6.46 -9.69 0.57
C SER A 119 -6.82 -9.86 -0.90
N PHE A 120 -6.56 -11.06 -1.42
CA PHE A 120 -6.79 -11.47 -2.80
C PHE A 120 -7.65 -12.73 -2.80
N PRO A 121 -8.97 -12.63 -3.09
CA PRO A 121 -9.87 -13.79 -3.18
C PRO A 121 -9.36 -14.82 -4.18
N LYS A 122 -9.50 -16.11 -3.86
CA LYS A 122 -9.11 -17.26 -4.70
C LYS A 122 -10.22 -18.30 -4.74
N SER A 123 -10.43 -18.90 -5.92
CA SER A 123 -11.43 -19.97 -6.09
C SER A 123 -10.88 -21.34 -5.73
N GLY A 124 -9.56 -21.56 -5.83
CA GLY A 124 -8.89 -22.84 -5.56
C GLY A 124 -8.10 -22.82 -4.26
N VAL A 125 -7.56 -23.99 -3.89
CA VAL A 125 -6.81 -24.22 -2.64
C VAL A 125 -5.30 -24.42 -2.83
N ASP A 126 -4.82 -24.46 -4.09
CA ASP A 126 -3.43 -24.82 -4.42
C ASP A 126 -2.47 -23.62 -4.42
N SER A 127 -2.98 -22.38 -4.35
CA SER A 127 -2.10 -21.21 -4.35
C SER A 127 -1.44 -21.05 -2.99
N CYS A 128 -0.12 -20.82 -2.98
CA CYS A 128 0.67 -20.65 -1.76
C CYS A 128 0.03 -19.64 -0.79
N GLY A 129 -0.17 -20.05 0.46
CA GLY A 129 -0.74 -19.18 1.50
C GLY A 129 -2.26 -18.94 1.41
N VAL A 130 -2.97 -19.64 0.52
CA VAL A 130 -4.44 -19.54 0.46
C VAL A 130 -5.07 -20.25 1.64
N ALA A 131 -5.99 -19.57 2.32
CA ALA A 131 -6.73 -20.11 3.45
C ALA A 131 -8.10 -19.44 3.60
N ARG A 132 -8.98 -20.04 4.40
CA ARG A 132 -10.19 -19.38 4.87
C ARG A 132 -9.82 -18.42 6.01
N GLN A 133 -9.64 -17.16 5.66
CA GLN A 133 -9.23 -16.10 6.56
C GLN A 133 -9.98 -14.81 6.27
N TRP A 134 -9.80 -13.78 7.10
CA TRP A 134 -10.45 -12.51 6.87
C TRP A 134 -10.05 -11.91 5.52
N CYS A 135 -11.03 -11.70 4.67
CA CYS A 135 -10.86 -11.09 3.36
C CYS A 135 -11.40 -9.65 3.39
N GLY A 136 -10.54 -8.69 3.68
CA GLY A 136 -10.94 -7.27 3.80
C GLY A 136 -11.64 -6.73 2.54
N ARG A 137 -11.28 -7.24 1.35
CA ARG A 137 -11.94 -6.89 0.09
C ARG A 137 -13.42 -7.30 0.06
N LEU A 138 -13.79 -8.40 0.72
CA LEU A 138 -15.14 -8.94 0.75
C LEU A 138 -15.86 -8.61 2.06
N GLY A 139 -15.16 -8.09 3.07
CA GLY A 139 -15.69 -7.79 4.39
C GLY A 139 -16.16 -9.03 5.18
N LYS A 140 -15.62 -10.21 4.88
CA LYS A 140 -15.98 -11.50 5.50
C LYS A 140 -14.82 -12.47 5.50
N VAL A 141 -14.92 -13.55 6.27
CA VAL A 141 -14.03 -14.70 6.16
C VAL A 141 -14.32 -15.44 4.87
N ASP A 142 -13.31 -15.53 3.99
CA ASP A 142 -13.42 -16.22 2.70
C ASP A 142 -12.09 -16.82 2.30
N ASN A 143 -12.08 -17.61 1.21
CA ASN A 143 -10.89 -18.23 0.67
C ASN A 143 -10.02 -17.16 -0.04
N CYS A 144 -8.91 -16.79 0.54
CA CYS A 144 -8.05 -15.73 0.01
C CYS A 144 -6.58 -15.92 0.37
N GLN A 145 -5.70 -15.24 -0.36
CA GLN A 145 -4.33 -14.96 0.05
C GLN A 145 -4.29 -13.57 0.69
N VAL A 146 -3.39 -13.38 1.64
CA VAL A 146 -3.12 -12.07 2.26
C VAL A 146 -1.66 -11.72 2.04
N GLY A 147 -1.41 -10.52 1.54
CA GLY A 147 -0.09 -9.93 1.47
C GLY A 147 0.00 -8.73 2.41
N VAL A 148 1.08 -8.63 3.15
CA VAL A 148 1.43 -7.43 3.92
C VAL A 148 2.25 -6.53 3.03
N PHE A 149 1.85 -5.28 2.90
CA PHE A 149 2.50 -4.28 2.06
C PHE A 149 2.98 -3.10 2.89
N LEU A 150 3.97 -2.42 2.36
CA LEU A 150 4.48 -1.18 2.93
C LEU A 150 4.41 -0.07 1.88
N ALA A 151 3.68 0.98 2.20
CA ALA A 151 3.64 2.20 1.42
C ALA A 151 4.54 3.27 2.04
N TYR A 152 5.20 4.05 1.20
CA TYR A 152 5.90 5.28 1.55
C TYR A 152 5.05 6.47 1.13
N VAL A 153 4.72 7.37 2.06
CA VAL A 153 3.88 8.53 1.79
C VAL A 153 4.58 9.78 2.32
N SER A 154 5.02 10.64 1.41
CA SER A 154 5.66 11.92 1.68
C SER A 154 4.76 13.10 1.28
N ALA A 155 5.24 14.32 1.42
CA ALA A 155 4.58 15.50 0.88
C ALA A 155 4.72 15.59 -0.65
N ALA A 156 5.80 15.04 -1.20
CA ALA A 156 6.13 15.08 -2.62
C ALA A 156 5.49 13.94 -3.44
N GLY A 157 5.03 12.87 -2.79
CA GLY A 157 4.44 11.74 -3.51
C GLY A 157 4.35 10.47 -2.66
N SER A 158 3.84 9.40 -3.28
CA SER A 158 3.62 8.12 -2.59
C SER A 158 3.93 6.92 -3.48
N ALA A 159 4.42 5.82 -2.87
CA ALA A 159 4.74 4.58 -3.55
C ALA A 159 4.50 3.35 -2.66
N LEU A 160 4.08 2.22 -3.24
CA LEU A 160 4.23 0.91 -2.59
C LEU A 160 5.70 0.48 -2.75
N VAL A 161 6.40 0.26 -1.64
CA VAL A 161 7.87 0.09 -1.64
C VAL A 161 8.31 -1.29 -1.20
N ASP A 162 7.41 -2.06 -0.58
CA ASP A 162 7.72 -3.41 -0.14
C ASP A 162 6.46 -4.27 0.03
N ARG A 163 6.65 -5.60 0.08
CA ARG A 163 5.57 -6.59 0.19
C ARG A 163 6.07 -7.93 0.74
N GLN A 164 5.19 -8.68 1.38
CA GLN A 164 5.45 -10.06 1.81
C GLN A 164 4.15 -10.86 1.82
N LEU A 165 4.17 -12.08 1.26
CA LEU A 165 3.05 -13.00 1.38
C LEU A 165 2.95 -13.51 2.82
N TYR A 166 1.77 -13.39 3.42
CA TYR A 166 1.45 -14.02 4.69
C TYR A 166 1.26 -15.53 4.47
N LEU A 167 1.98 -16.33 5.26
CA LEU A 167 1.88 -17.79 5.23
C LEU A 167 1.15 -18.27 6.48
N PRO A 168 -0.11 -18.73 6.39
CA PRO A 168 -0.86 -19.26 7.53
C PRO A 168 -0.15 -20.46 8.19
N VAL A 169 -0.45 -20.71 9.47
CA VAL A 169 0.14 -21.82 10.25
C VAL A 169 -0.03 -23.17 9.54
N GLU A 170 -1.22 -23.44 9.03
CA GLU A 170 -1.54 -24.67 8.31
C GLU A 170 -0.72 -24.88 7.03
N TRP A 171 -0.19 -23.82 6.44
CA TRP A 171 0.75 -23.89 5.34
C TRP A 171 2.20 -24.05 5.82
N ALA A 172 2.54 -23.40 6.92
CA ALA A 172 3.90 -23.45 7.48
C ALA A 172 4.26 -24.86 7.94
N ASP A 173 3.28 -25.62 8.41
CA ASP A 173 3.44 -26.99 8.95
C ASP A 173 3.24 -28.08 7.89
N ASP A 174 2.72 -27.76 6.68
CA ASP A 174 2.50 -28.71 5.59
C ASP A 174 3.70 -28.79 4.64
N ALA A 175 4.57 -29.75 4.85
CA ALA A 175 5.77 -29.92 4.04
C ALA A 175 5.46 -30.20 2.56
N ALA A 176 4.40 -30.96 2.24
CA ALA A 176 4.04 -31.31 0.86
C ALA A 176 3.55 -30.08 0.08
N ARG A 177 2.67 -29.28 0.68
CA ARG A 177 2.19 -28.03 0.07
C ARG A 177 3.33 -27.01 -0.11
N ARG A 178 4.25 -26.93 0.85
CA ARG A 178 5.45 -26.05 0.76
C ARG A 178 6.35 -26.44 -0.39
N GLU A 179 6.63 -27.72 -0.55
CA GLU A 179 7.44 -28.25 -1.65
C GLU A 179 6.75 -27.97 -3.00
N GLN A 180 5.47 -28.31 -3.13
CA GLN A 180 4.69 -28.09 -4.36
C GLN A 180 4.65 -26.62 -4.78
N THR A 181 4.63 -25.70 -3.84
CA THR A 181 4.55 -24.24 -4.11
C THR A 181 5.88 -23.53 -3.97
N HIS A 182 6.98 -24.24 -3.82
CA HIS A 182 8.35 -23.72 -3.70
C HIS A 182 8.52 -22.68 -2.59
N VAL A 183 7.91 -22.93 -1.41
CA VAL A 183 8.14 -22.07 -0.23
C VAL A 183 9.57 -22.28 0.27
N PRO A 184 10.41 -21.24 0.38
CA PRO A 184 11.79 -21.39 0.85
C PRO A 184 11.85 -22.04 2.24
N ALA A 185 12.86 -22.91 2.43
CA ALA A 185 13.02 -23.64 3.68
C ALA A 185 13.17 -22.75 4.93
N ALA A 186 13.68 -21.54 4.76
CA ALA A 186 13.84 -20.55 5.84
C ALA A 186 12.52 -19.88 6.25
N VAL A 187 11.50 -19.86 5.39
CA VAL A 187 10.21 -19.23 5.70
C VAL A 187 9.48 -20.04 6.77
N ARG A 188 9.01 -19.36 7.80
CA ARG A 188 8.20 -19.93 8.90
C ARG A 188 6.93 -19.13 9.03
N PHE A 189 5.95 -19.67 9.78
CA PHE A 189 4.83 -18.86 10.22
C PHE A 189 5.29 -17.64 11.00
N GLN A 190 4.71 -16.51 10.66
CA GLN A 190 4.89 -15.25 11.38
C GLN A 190 3.56 -14.52 11.40
N GLU A 191 3.26 -13.89 12.53
CA GLU A 191 2.14 -12.97 12.63
C GLU A 191 2.38 -11.74 11.72
N SER A 192 1.30 -11.16 11.19
CA SER A 192 1.38 -10.02 10.25
C SER A 192 2.25 -8.87 10.78
N TRP A 193 2.20 -8.60 12.08
CA TRP A 193 3.00 -7.53 12.68
C TRP A 193 4.52 -7.80 12.66
N ARG A 194 4.94 -9.09 12.77
CA ARG A 194 6.36 -9.47 12.65
C ARG A 194 6.85 -9.30 11.22
N ILE A 195 6.00 -9.65 10.25
CA ILE A 195 6.24 -9.35 8.84
C ILE A 195 6.37 -7.84 8.65
N GLY A 196 5.45 -7.06 9.22
CA GLY A 196 5.49 -5.60 9.18
C GLY A 196 6.82 -5.02 9.69
N LEU A 197 7.36 -5.54 10.81
CA LEU A 197 8.67 -5.12 11.33
C LEU A 197 9.82 -5.43 10.35
N GLN A 198 9.81 -6.61 9.71
CA GLN A 198 10.82 -6.96 8.71
C GLN A 198 10.78 -6.02 7.50
N LEU A 199 9.57 -5.69 7.02
CA LEU A 199 9.41 -4.72 5.93
C LEU A 199 9.94 -3.33 6.33
N LEU A 200 9.63 -2.87 7.54
CA LEU A 200 10.13 -1.60 8.08
C LEU A 200 11.66 -1.59 8.19
N ASP A 201 12.24 -2.66 8.78
CA ASP A 201 13.69 -2.72 9.01
C ASP A 201 14.48 -2.67 7.70
N ARG A 202 14.05 -3.42 6.66
CA ARG A 202 14.76 -3.42 5.38
C ARG A 202 14.49 -2.14 4.54
N THR A 203 13.30 -1.58 4.63
CA THR A 203 12.95 -0.36 3.85
C THR A 203 13.68 0.88 4.38
N ARG A 204 13.85 1.00 5.69
CA ARG A 204 14.55 2.13 6.32
C ARG A 204 16.03 2.22 6.00
N LEU A 205 16.62 1.19 5.41
CA LEU A 205 18.00 1.23 4.91
C LEU A 205 18.13 2.12 3.67
N ASP A 206 17.06 2.23 2.89
CA ASP A 206 17.05 2.96 1.62
C ASP A 206 16.21 4.24 1.69
N LEU A 207 15.19 4.32 2.57
CA LEU A 207 14.19 5.38 2.63
C LEU A 207 14.12 6.02 4.03
N PRO A 208 14.38 7.34 4.17
CA PRO A 208 14.17 8.04 5.43
C PRO A 208 12.68 8.13 5.76
N CYS A 209 12.33 8.00 7.04
CA CYS A 209 10.97 8.19 7.50
C CYS A 209 10.91 8.79 8.90
N GLY A 210 9.91 9.60 9.16
CA GLY A 210 9.65 10.15 10.48
C GLY A 210 8.64 9.35 11.28
N TRP A 211 7.76 8.61 10.60
CA TRP A 211 6.59 8.00 11.22
C TRP A 211 6.25 6.63 10.62
N VAL A 212 5.59 5.82 11.44
CA VAL A 212 4.92 4.57 11.03
C VAL A 212 3.43 4.72 11.28
N ALA A 213 2.60 4.34 10.31
CA ALA A 213 1.17 4.24 10.45
C ALA A 213 0.69 2.83 10.05
N GLY A 214 -0.47 2.43 10.53
CA GLY A 214 -1.09 1.15 10.21
C GLY A 214 -2.51 1.11 10.74
N ASP A 215 -3.26 0.12 10.28
CA ASP A 215 -4.63 -0.10 10.71
C ASP A 215 -4.71 -0.74 12.11
N ASP A 216 -5.91 -1.12 12.52
CA ASP A 216 -6.19 -1.69 13.83
C ASP A 216 -5.66 -3.14 13.99
N GLU A 217 -5.30 -3.83 12.91
CA GLU A 217 -4.59 -5.11 12.97
C GLU A 217 -3.21 -4.94 13.62
N PHE A 218 -2.48 -3.89 13.22
CA PHE A 218 -1.17 -3.55 13.79
C PHE A 218 -1.30 -2.83 15.13
N GLY A 219 -2.23 -1.89 15.22
CA GLY A 219 -2.33 -1.03 16.39
C GLY A 219 -2.83 -1.74 17.65
N ARG A 220 -3.63 -2.81 17.53
CA ARG A 220 -4.06 -3.60 18.70
C ARG A 220 -2.92 -4.39 19.33
N CYS A 221 -1.87 -4.74 18.56
CA CYS A 221 -0.75 -5.53 19.04
C CYS A 221 0.19 -4.71 19.92
N ALA A 222 0.19 -4.98 21.23
CA ALA A 222 1.05 -4.29 22.19
C ALA A 222 2.54 -4.54 21.94
N ASP A 223 2.91 -5.78 21.54
CA ASP A 223 4.27 -6.16 21.20
C ASP A 223 4.79 -5.38 19.99
N PHE A 224 3.95 -5.22 18.94
CA PHE A 224 4.33 -4.42 17.79
C PHE A 224 4.66 -2.97 18.19
N ARG A 225 3.81 -2.35 19.03
CA ARG A 225 4.06 -0.99 19.52
C ARG A 225 5.31 -0.90 20.40
N ALA A 226 5.60 -1.94 21.18
CA ALA A 226 6.83 -2.04 21.97
C ALA A 226 8.07 -2.14 21.07
N GLU A 227 8.02 -2.99 20.05
CA GLU A 227 9.10 -3.18 19.08
C GLU A 227 9.38 -1.90 18.25
N LEU A 228 8.36 -1.13 17.92
CA LEU A 228 8.53 0.19 17.28
C LEU A 228 9.27 1.17 18.21
N ARG A 229 8.95 1.15 19.51
CA ARG A 229 9.66 1.99 20.51
C ARG A 229 11.14 1.59 20.63
N LEU A 230 11.42 0.27 20.69
CA LEU A 230 12.81 -0.24 20.72
C LEU A 230 13.62 0.22 19.53
N ARG A 231 12.99 0.28 18.35
CA ARG A 231 13.56 0.81 17.09
C ARG A 231 13.61 2.34 17.03
N ARG A 232 13.13 3.04 18.07
CA ARG A 232 12.99 4.50 18.12
C ARG A 232 12.14 5.08 16.99
N LEU A 233 11.14 4.29 16.52
CA LEU A 233 10.19 4.71 15.51
C LEU A 233 9.00 5.40 16.16
N ARG A 234 8.65 6.59 15.65
CA ARG A 234 7.40 7.26 16.01
C ARG A 234 6.26 6.62 15.24
N TYR A 235 5.11 6.48 15.87
CA TYR A 235 3.96 5.88 15.21
C TYR A 235 2.65 6.59 15.51
N VAL A 236 1.68 6.42 14.60
CA VAL A 236 0.26 6.68 14.77
C VAL A 236 -0.47 5.47 14.22
N LEU A 237 -1.02 4.63 15.10
CA LEU A 237 -1.62 3.35 14.73
C LEU A 237 -3.08 3.33 15.16
N ASP A 238 -3.98 2.92 14.27
CA ASP A 238 -5.39 2.76 14.61
C ASP A 238 -5.58 1.60 15.59
N VAL A 239 -6.58 1.73 16.43
CA VAL A 239 -6.99 0.67 17.35
C VAL A 239 -8.50 0.45 17.27
N PRO A 240 -8.97 -0.77 17.56
CA PRO A 240 -10.42 -1.07 17.59
C PRO A 240 -11.17 -0.19 18.57
N CYS A 241 -12.42 0.09 18.25
CA CYS A 241 -13.30 0.92 19.10
C CYS A 241 -13.57 0.34 20.50
N ASN A 242 -13.36 -0.96 20.68
CA ASN A 242 -13.50 -1.66 21.97
C ASN A 242 -12.20 -1.74 22.78
N THR A 243 -11.11 -1.13 22.31
CA THR A 243 -9.83 -1.10 23.03
C THR A 243 -10.03 -0.54 24.44
N LEU A 244 -9.51 -1.27 25.44
CA LEU A 244 -9.57 -0.83 26.83
C LEU A 244 -8.46 0.17 27.11
N ILE A 245 -8.84 1.36 27.53
CA ILE A 245 -7.95 2.45 27.92
C ILE A 245 -8.18 2.88 29.35
N ARG A 246 -7.13 3.43 29.96
CA ARG A 246 -7.18 4.18 31.22
C ARG A 246 -6.65 5.57 30.93
N ASP A 247 -7.51 6.59 31.08
CA ASP A 247 -7.13 8.00 30.97
C ASP A 247 -6.25 8.38 32.17
N LEU A 248 -5.04 8.81 31.91
CA LEU A 248 -4.06 9.14 32.96
C LEU A 248 -4.22 10.56 33.49
N ASP A 249 -5.00 11.39 32.80
CA ASP A 249 -5.32 12.76 33.18
C ASP A 249 -6.62 12.82 34.00
N GLU A 250 -7.36 11.68 34.12
CA GLU A 250 -8.59 11.60 34.92
C GLU A 250 -8.27 11.28 36.40
N ALA A 251 -8.96 11.97 37.31
CA ALA A 251 -8.85 11.66 38.72
C ALA A 251 -9.41 10.26 39.04
N PRO A 252 -8.77 9.50 39.94
CA PRO A 252 -9.30 8.22 40.37
C PRO A 252 -10.71 8.37 41.00
N SER A 253 -11.58 7.41 40.77
CA SER A 253 -12.89 7.35 41.46
C SER A 253 -12.68 7.16 42.96
N VAL A 254 -13.68 7.59 43.77
CA VAL A 254 -13.64 7.48 45.22
C VAL A 254 -13.33 6.03 45.64
N GLY A 255 -12.34 5.88 46.53
CA GLY A 255 -11.86 4.57 47.01
C GLY A 255 -10.97 3.80 46.07
N ARG A 256 -10.57 4.35 44.90
CA ARG A 256 -9.63 3.72 43.97
C ARG A 256 -8.35 4.52 43.85
N ARG A 257 -7.23 3.81 43.66
CA ARG A 257 -5.89 4.43 43.47
C ARG A 257 -5.63 4.86 42.03
N ARG A 258 -6.43 4.38 41.05
CA ARG A 258 -6.24 4.63 39.61
C ARG A 258 -7.58 4.82 38.92
N PRO A 259 -7.66 5.58 37.81
CA PRO A 259 -8.85 5.70 36.98
C PRO A 259 -9.31 4.32 36.46
N PRO A 260 -10.62 4.15 36.18
CA PRO A 260 -11.16 2.90 35.68
C PRO A 260 -10.71 2.60 34.25
N TRP A 261 -10.73 1.32 33.87
CA TRP A 261 -10.64 0.90 32.48
C TRP A 261 -11.99 1.14 31.79
N ARG A 262 -11.93 1.72 30.59
CA ARG A 262 -13.12 1.97 29.74
C ARG A 262 -12.80 1.63 28.31
N ARG A 263 -13.81 1.28 27.53
CA ARG A 263 -13.67 1.19 26.07
C ARG A 263 -13.39 2.59 25.52
N VAL A 264 -12.53 2.67 24.51
CA VAL A 264 -12.13 3.96 23.93
C VAL A 264 -13.30 4.71 23.28
N ASP A 265 -14.26 3.99 22.68
CA ASP A 265 -15.44 4.61 22.08
C ASP A 265 -16.40 5.20 23.14
N GLU A 266 -16.60 4.52 24.26
CA GLU A 266 -17.40 5.00 25.39
C GLU A 266 -16.75 6.20 26.06
N TRP A 267 -15.43 6.11 26.29
CA TRP A 267 -14.64 7.21 26.83
C TRP A 267 -14.73 8.46 25.94
N ALA A 268 -14.58 8.32 24.62
CA ALA A 268 -14.63 9.44 23.68
C ALA A 268 -16.02 10.09 23.60
N LYS A 269 -17.11 9.28 23.67
CA LYS A 269 -18.49 9.79 23.71
C LYS A 269 -18.78 10.61 24.98
N ALA A 270 -18.16 10.25 26.10
CA ALA A 270 -18.34 10.94 27.39
C ALA A 270 -17.59 12.27 27.48
N GLN A 271 -16.71 12.60 26.51
CA GLN A 271 -15.90 13.82 26.58
C GLN A 271 -16.71 15.08 26.25
N PRO A 272 -16.58 16.16 27.06
CA PRO A 272 -17.30 17.41 26.82
C PRO A 272 -16.83 18.03 25.48
N ARG A 273 -17.75 18.75 24.81
CA ARG A 273 -17.46 19.40 23.51
C ARG A 273 -16.24 20.33 23.57
N GLY A 274 -15.98 20.98 24.69
CA GLY A 274 -14.84 21.89 24.85
C GLY A 274 -13.45 21.22 24.78
N ARG A 275 -13.37 19.89 24.94
CA ARG A 275 -12.10 19.14 24.73
C ARG A 275 -11.80 18.88 23.25
N TRP A 276 -12.79 18.93 22.37
CA TRP A 276 -12.64 18.68 20.94
C TRP A 276 -12.12 19.93 20.23
N ARG A 277 -11.12 19.76 19.38
CA ARG A 277 -10.53 20.82 18.55
C ARG A 277 -10.84 20.56 17.10
N LYS A 278 -11.23 21.58 16.34
CA LYS A 278 -11.42 21.50 14.90
C LYS A 278 -10.06 21.68 14.21
N LEU A 279 -9.64 20.72 13.39
CA LEU A 279 -8.37 20.75 12.68
C LEU A 279 -8.62 20.70 11.18
N ARG A 280 -7.82 21.44 10.41
CA ARG A 280 -7.71 21.34 8.95
C ARG A 280 -6.48 20.49 8.64
N LEU A 281 -6.66 19.34 7.96
CA LEU A 281 -5.59 18.39 7.65
C LEU A 281 -4.89 18.67 6.32
N GLY A 282 -5.54 19.40 5.41
CA GLY A 282 -5.06 19.71 4.07
C GLY A 282 -6.22 19.92 3.10
N GLU A 283 -5.88 20.01 1.82
CA GLU A 283 -6.87 19.99 0.73
C GLU A 283 -7.07 18.55 0.25
N GLY A 284 -8.31 18.10 0.18
CA GLY A 284 -8.70 16.83 -0.44
C GLY A 284 -9.31 17.08 -1.81
N SER A 285 -9.59 16.02 -2.58
CA SER A 285 -10.24 16.09 -3.91
C SER A 285 -11.61 16.80 -3.89
N GLN A 286 -12.26 16.87 -2.72
CA GLN A 286 -13.57 17.52 -2.53
C GLN A 286 -13.48 18.79 -1.65
N GLY A 287 -12.30 19.40 -1.54
CA GLY A 287 -12.06 20.59 -0.72
C GLY A 287 -11.35 20.29 0.61
N PRO A 288 -11.31 21.29 1.53
CA PRO A 288 -10.52 21.17 2.74
C PRO A 288 -10.99 20.02 3.64
N GLN A 289 -10.06 19.13 3.97
CA GLN A 289 -10.31 18.04 4.91
C GLN A 289 -10.29 18.59 6.34
N VAL A 290 -11.45 18.57 6.97
CA VAL A 290 -11.64 19.07 8.34
C VAL A 290 -12.11 17.94 9.23
N VAL A 291 -11.51 17.83 10.41
CA VAL A 291 -11.86 16.84 11.42
C VAL A 291 -12.02 17.50 12.81
N TRP A 292 -12.84 16.90 13.66
CA TRP A 292 -12.77 17.11 15.09
C TRP A 292 -11.72 16.18 15.67
N ALA A 293 -10.84 16.68 16.52
CA ALA A 293 -9.77 15.93 17.15
C ALA A 293 -9.82 16.08 18.67
N LEU A 294 -9.55 14.96 19.36
CA LEU A 294 -9.47 14.87 20.82
C LEU A 294 -8.20 14.10 21.17
N GLN A 295 -7.55 14.42 22.29
CA GLN A 295 -6.39 13.69 22.76
C GLN A 295 -6.42 13.48 24.28
N ALA A 296 -5.74 12.41 24.73
CA ALA A 296 -5.45 12.14 26.14
C ALA A 296 -4.18 11.28 26.27
N TRP A 297 -3.58 11.31 27.47
CA TRP A 297 -2.56 10.32 27.83
C TRP A 297 -3.22 9.10 28.42
N VAL A 298 -2.95 7.94 27.85
CA VAL A 298 -3.60 6.70 28.25
C VAL A 298 -2.59 5.57 28.49
N GLN A 299 -3.03 4.57 29.23
CA GLN A 299 -2.54 3.20 29.18
C GLN A 299 -3.57 2.32 28.48
N THR A 300 -3.11 1.33 27.74
CA THR A 300 -3.97 0.30 27.14
C THR A 300 -3.87 -0.99 27.93
N LYS A 301 -4.90 -1.82 27.81
CA LYS A 301 -4.91 -3.19 28.33
C LYS A 301 -5.27 -4.12 27.17
N ASP A 302 -4.44 -5.14 26.94
CA ASP A 302 -4.70 -6.15 25.91
C ASP A 302 -5.67 -7.23 26.40
N GLU A 303 -6.02 -8.17 25.52
CA GLU A 303 -6.91 -9.29 25.83
C GLU A 303 -6.34 -10.23 26.88
N GLY A 304 -5.02 -10.38 26.95
CA GLY A 304 -4.29 -11.13 27.97
C GLY A 304 -4.21 -10.43 29.32
N GLY A 305 -4.70 -9.19 29.41
CA GLY A 305 -4.69 -8.41 30.64
C GLY A 305 -3.41 -7.61 30.90
N HIS A 306 -2.41 -7.65 29.99
CA HIS A 306 -1.18 -6.90 30.13
C HIS A 306 -1.43 -5.41 29.94
N VAL A 307 -0.80 -4.60 30.79
CA VAL A 307 -0.93 -3.14 30.75
C VAL A 307 0.25 -2.56 30.01
N GLY A 308 -0.06 -1.87 28.90
CA GLY A 308 0.94 -1.16 28.10
C GLY A 308 1.52 0.07 28.79
N GLY A 309 2.56 0.62 28.21
CA GLY A 309 3.15 1.89 28.63
C GLY A 309 2.23 3.09 28.39
N ARG A 310 2.70 4.27 28.78
CA ARG A 310 2.03 5.54 28.51
C ARG A 310 2.06 5.83 27.01
N GLU A 311 0.89 6.10 26.43
CA GLU A 311 0.71 6.44 25.01
C GLU A 311 -0.24 7.64 24.87
N ARG A 312 -0.11 8.34 23.78
CA ARG A 312 -1.05 9.38 23.38
C ARG A 312 -2.20 8.78 22.58
N LEU A 313 -3.39 8.82 23.12
CA LEU A 313 -4.60 8.54 22.37
C LEU A 313 -4.98 9.79 21.57
N VAL A 314 -5.26 9.61 20.29
CA VAL A 314 -5.85 10.61 19.42
C VAL A 314 -7.15 10.05 18.84
N VAL A 315 -8.24 10.78 19.02
CA VAL A 315 -9.53 10.44 18.42
C VAL A 315 -9.83 11.47 17.33
N LEU A 316 -10.09 11.00 16.13
CA LEU A 316 -10.42 11.83 14.98
C LEU A 316 -11.86 11.53 14.54
N ARG A 317 -12.62 12.57 14.20
CA ARG A 317 -14.01 12.45 13.74
C ARG A 317 -14.28 13.39 12.58
N THR A 318 -14.85 12.87 11.49
CA THR A 318 -15.26 13.71 10.34
C THR A 318 -16.37 14.69 10.71
N VAL A 319 -16.46 15.80 9.93
CA VAL A 319 -17.44 16.89 10.12
C VAL A 319 -18.65 16.74 9.19
N ASN A 320 -19.05 15.54 8.83
CA ASN A 320 -20.19 15.26 7.95
C ASN A 320 -21.43 14.77 8.71
N ARG A 321 -22.55 14.55 7.99
CA ARG A 321 -23.80 14.07 8.58
C ARG A 321 -23.69 12.69 9.23
N GLU A 322 -22.86 11.81 8.65
CA GLU A 322 -22.55 10.48 9.19
C GLU A 322 -21.07 10.45 9.60
N PRO A 323 -20.75 10.89 10.82
CA PRO A 323 -19.37 11.06 11.24
C PRO A 323 -18.67 9.71 11.42
N ARG A 324 -17.59 9.50 10.66
CA ARG A 324 -16.66 8.41 10.89
C ARG A 324 -15.69 8.81 12.00
N THR A 325 -15.42 7.87 12.92
CA THR A 325 -14.50 8.10 14.04
C THR A 325 -13.39 7.08 14.01
N TRP A 326 -12.15 7.55 14.16
CA TRP A 326 -10.95 6.74 14.30
C TRP A 326 -10.35 6.95 15.69
N TYR A 327 -9.79 5.89 16.24
CA TYR A 327 -9.09 5.85 17.51
C TYR A 327 -7.67 5.43 17.24
N THR A 328 -6.68 6.24 17.60
CA THR A 328 -5.29 5.99 17.28
C THR A 328 -4.42 6.13 18.51
N LEU A 329 -3.37 5.31 18.61
CA LEU A 329 -2.33 5.39 19.63
C LEU A 329 -1.02 5.88 19.03
N SER A 330 -0.29 6.68 19.80
CA SER A 330 1.01 7.22 19.40
C SER A 330 1.99 7.26 20.57
N ASN A 331 3.28 7.03 20.28
CA ASN A 331 4.39 7.27 21.21
C ASN A 331 4.99 8.68 21.05
N ALA A 332 4.33 9.57 20.32
CA ALA A 332 4.80 10.95 20.14
C ALA A 332 4.95 11.68 21.47
N ARG A 333 5.95 12.55 21.56
CA ARG A 333 6.21 13.38 22.73
C ARG A 333 5.08 14.38 22.96
N ALA A 334 5.03 14.97 24.16
CA ALA A 334 4.00 15.94 24.54
C ALA A 334 4.02 17.20 23.66
N GLU A 335 5.21 17.60 23.24
CA GLU A 335 5.47 18.80 22.42
C GLU A 335 4.96 18.64 20.97
N GLU A 336 4.79 17.40 20.50
CA GLU A 336 4.33 17.16 19.13
C GLU A 336 2.89 17.69 18.98
N PRO A 337 2.59 18.57 18.02
CA PRO A 337 1.25 19.14 17.88
C PRO A 337 0.20 18.09 17.52
N LEU A 338 -1.01 18.21 18.06
CA LEU A 338 -2.14 17.33 17.71
C LEU A 338 -2.44 17.35 16.19
N SER A 339 -2.28 18.50 15.54
CA SER A 339 -2.41 18.66 14.09
C SER A 339 -1.42 17.78 13.32
N LYS A 340 -0.20 17.60 13.84
CA LYS A 340 0.80 16.72 13.23
C LYS A 340 0.37 15.25 13.30
N LEU A 341 -0.11 14.79 14.45
CA LEU A 341 -0.59 13.42 14.60
C LEU A 341 -1.81 13.14 13.72
N ALA A 342 -2.71 14.10 13.63
CA ALA A 342 -3.86 14.01 12.72
C ALA A 342 -3.43 14.01 11.24
N ALA A 343 -2.41 14.78 10.87
CA ALA A 343 -1.85 14.76 9.52
C ALA A 343 -1.15 13.44 9.19
N VAL A 344 -0.39 12.87 10.14
CA VAL A 344 0.23 11.53 9.97
C VAL A 344 -0.83 10.46 9.75
N HIS A 345 -1.91 10.46 10.55
CA HIS A 345 -3.06 9.56 10.33
C HIS A 345 -3.67 9.78 8.93
N GLY A 346 -3.87 11.02 8.51
CA GLY A 346 -4.42 11.36 7.19
C GLY A 346 -3.59 10.81 6.02
N ARG A 347 -2.27 10.63 6.19
CA ARG A 347 -1.40 10.04 5.15
C ARG A 347 -1.70 8.56 4.85
N ARG A 348 -2.44 7.85 5.70
CA ARG A 348 -2.96 6.51 5.38
C ARG A 348 -3.84 6.51 4.13
N HIS A 349 -4.58 7.59 3.89
CA HIS A 349 -5.38 7.71 2.68
C HIS A 349 -4.55 7.60 1.40
N GLY A 350 -3.32 8.12 1.38
CA GLY A 350 -2.40 7.94 0.26
C GLY A 350 -2.05 6.46 -0.01
N ALA A 351 -1.97 5.62 1.03
CA ALA A 351 -1.80 4.18 0.83
C ALA A 351 -3.07 3.52 0.25
N GLU A 352 -4.26 3.93 0.71
CA GLU A 352 -5.54 3.44 0.18
C GLU A 352 -5.69 3.78 -1.32
N GLU A 353 -5.32 4.99 -1.72
CA GLU A 353 -5.29 5.41 -3.13
C GLU A 353 -4.30 4.58 -3.96
N LEU A 354 -3.11 4.29 -3.43
CA LEU A 354 -2.13 3.42 -4.09
C LEU A 354 -2.70 2.01 -4.31
N PHE A 355 -3.37 1.43 -3.32
CA PHE A 355 -4.03 0.13 -3.48
C PHE A 355 -5.18 0.18 -4.48
N GLY A 356 -5.96 1.25 -4.49
CA GLY A 356 -6.99 1.50 -5.49
C GLY A 356 -6.42 1.48 -6.90
N ALA A 357 -5.40 2.29 -7.17
CA ALA A 357 -4.69 2.34 -8.44
C ALA A 357 -3.97 1.01 -8.74
N GLY A 358 -3.34 0.39 -7.76
CA GLY A 358 -2.67 -0.90 -7.90
C GLY A 358 -3.63 -2.00 -8.39
N LYS A 359 -4.80 -2.10 -7.80
CA LYS A 359 -5.82 -3.11 -8.16
C LYS A 359 -6.54 -2.77 -9.47
N GLY A 360 -6.90 -1.51 -9.66
CA GLY A 360 -7.63 -1.03 -10.83
C GLY A 360 -6.77 -0.91 -12.08
N GLU A 361 -5.64 -0.21 -11.97
CA GLU A 361 -4.88 0.23 -13.14
C GLU A 361 -3.74 -0.72 -13.55
N VAL A 362 -2.99 -1.32 -12.58
CA VAL A 362 -1.84 -2.17 -12.91
C VAL A 362 -2.04 -3.65 -12.63
N GLY A 363 -3.24 -4.05 -12.20
CA GLY A 363 -3.60 -5.45 -11.99
C GLY A 363 -2.85 -6.12 -10.86
N LEU A 364 -2.70 -5.45 -9.71
CA LEU A 364 -2.07 -5.99 -8.49
C LEU A 364 -2.71 -7.32 -8.05
N GLY A 365 -4.03 -7.48 -8.24
CA GLY A 365 -4.77 -8.70 -7.97
C GLY A 365 -4.98 -9.64 -9.18
N HIS A 366 -4.45 -9.30 -10.36
CA HIS A 366 -4.65 -10.05 -11.60
C HIS A 366 -3.51 -11.06 -11.81
N TYR A 367 -3.49 -12.15 -11.05
CA TYR A 367 -2.48 -13.19 -11.19
C TYR A 367 -3.07 -14.62 -11.05
N GLU A 368 -2.42 -15.55 -11.71
CA GLU A 368 -2.76 -16.98 -11.74
C GLU A 368 -1.61 -17.86 -11.23
N VAL A 369 -0.49 -17.22 -10.83
CA VAL A 369 0.66 -17.92 -10.25
C VAL A 369 0.27 -18.55 -8.91
N ARG A 370 0.79 -19.77 -8.68
CA ARG A 370 0.49 -20.54 -7.46
C ARG A 370 1.66 -20.65 -6.51
N SER A 371 2.89 -20.47 -7.01
CA SER A 371 4.12 -20.59 -6.22
C SER A 371 4.41 -19.34 -5.36
N TRP A 372 5.21 -19.52 -4.33
CA TRP A 372 5.77 -18.44 -3.51
C TRP A 372 6.52 -17.43 -4.37
N VAL A 373 7.46 -17.91 -5.17
CA VAL A 373 8.27 -17.07 -6.07
C VAL A 373 7.38 -16.30 -7.04
N GLY A 374 6.43 -16.97 -7.67
CA GLY A 374 5.53 -16.34 -8.65
C GLY A 374 4.70 -15.20 -8.03
N TRP A 375 4.22 -15.37 -6.78
CA TRP A 375 3.51 -14.30 -6.10
C TRP A 375 4.41 -13.09 -5.89
N HIS A 376 5.62 -13.28 -5.39
CA HIS A 376 6.58 -12.20 -5.13
C HIS A 376 6.99 -11.48 -6.40
N HIS A 377 7.28 -12.24 -7.48
CA HIS A 377 7.57 -11.69 -8.80
C HIS A 377 6.41 -10.84 -9.34
N HIS A 378 5.18 -11.39 -9.32
CA HIS A 378 4.02 -10.65 -9.80
C HIS A 378 3.82 -9.34 -9.04
N GLN A 379 3.90 -9.39 -7.70
CA GLN A 379 3.73 -8.19 -6.88
C GLN A 379 4.84 -7.18 -7.16
N THR A 380 6.10 -7.59 -7.22
CA THR A 380 7.22 -6.70 -7.55
C THR A 380 7.03 -5.99 -8.89
N LEU A 381 6.65 -6.72 -9.95
CA LEU A 381 6.36 -6.13 -11.26
C LEU A 381 5.16 -5.18 -11.22
N SER A 382 4.18 -5.46 -10.37
CA SER A 382 3.02 -4.58 -10.17
C SER A 382 3.42 -3.29 -9.43
N LEU A 383 4.30 -3.38 -8.43
CA LEU A 383 4.83 -2.22 -7.73
C LEU A 383 5.66 -1.32 -8.67
N LEU A 384 6.48 -1.91 -9.56
CA LEU A 384 7.20 -1.14 -10.58
C LEU A 384 6.25 -0.40 -11.53
N ALA A 385 5.22 -1.10 -12.03
CA ALA A 385 4.23 -0.49 -12.91
C ALA A 385 3.47 0.64 -12.20
N LEU A 386 3.10 0.43 -10.95
CA LEU A 386 2.42 1.44 -10.14
C LEU A 386 3.32 2.67 -9.90
N TRP A 387 4.60 2.46 -9.59
CA TRP A 387 5.54 3.57 -9.40
C TRP A 387 5.71 4.40 -10.66
N PHE A 388 5.88 3.76 -11.82
CA PHE A 388 5.90 4.49 -13.09
C PHE A 388 4.63 5.32 -13.30
N LEU A 389 3.47 4.74 -12.99
CA LEU A 389 2.18 5.43 -13.09
C LEU A 389 2.10 6.65 -12.16
N GLN A 390 2.63 6.55 -10.93
CA GLN A 390 2.66 7.69 -10.01
C GLN A 390 3.56 8.81 -10.55
N LEU A 391 4.75 8.50 -11.06
CA LEU A 391 5.64 9.48 -11.69
C LEU A 391 4.97 10.21 -12.88
N GLU A 392 4.22 9.49 -13.71
CA GLU A 392 3.48 10.11 -14.82
C GLU A 392 2.32 10.97 -14.30
N LYS A 393 1.62 10.57 -13.23
CA LYS A 393 0.55 11.37 -12.60
C LYS A 393 1.10 12.69 -12.04
N GLU A 394 2.19 12.64 -11.30
CA GLU A 394 2.83 13.84 -10.75
C GLU A 394 3.27 14.79 -11.85
N ARG A 395 3.96 14.26 -12.87
CA ARG A 395 4.37 15.04 -14.05
C ARG A 395 3.19 15.71 -14.78
N LEU A 396 2.06 15.04 -14.86
CA LEU A 396 0.86 15.55 -15.51
C LEU A 396 0.10 16.52 -14.62
N GLY A 397 0.06 16.27 -13.31
CA GLY A 397 -0.57 17.14 -12.32
C GLY A 397 0.12 18.51 -12.20
N GLU A 398 1.45 18.55 -12.28
CA GLU A 398 2.21 19.79 -12.32
C GLU A 398 1.86 20.67 -13.54
N LYS A 399 1.51 20.04 -14.66
CA LYS A 399 1.16 20.74 -15.93
C LYS A 399 -0.33 21.06 -16.06
N ASN A 400 -1.19 20.34 -15.35
CA ASN A 400 -2.64 20.46 -15.43
C ASN A 400 -3.26 20.36 -14.03
N PRO A 401 -3.16 21.40 -13.19
CA PRO A 401 -3.77 21.40 -11.88
C PRO A 401 -5.29 21.28 -12.00
N GLY A 402 -5.89 20.25 -11.40
CA GLY A 402 -7.34 19.95 -11.47
C GLY A 402 -7.69 18.64 -12.15
N VAL A 403 -6.73 17.98 -12.81
CA VAL A 403 -6.99 16.67 -13.46
C VAL A 403 -7.16 15.56 -12.43
N ASP A 404 -8.24 14.77 -12.56
CA ASP A 404 -8.49 13.60 -11.73
C ASP A 404 -7.39 12.54 -11.93
N GLY A 405 -6.82 12.05 -10.82
CA GLY A 405 -5.75 11.07 -10.84
C GLY A 405 -6.12 9.73 -11.49
N ALA A 406 -7.40 9.31 -11.43
CA ALA A 406 -7.88 8.10 -12.11
C ALA A 406 -8.01 8.32 -13.63
N ALA A 407 -8.45 9.50 -14.05
CA ALA A 407 -8.50 9.88 -15.46
C ALA A 407 -7.10 9.95 -16.07
N THR A 408 -6.14 10.53 -15.34
CA THR A 408 -4.72 10.55 -15.73
C THR A 408 -4.16 9.14 -15.91
N ALA A 409 -4.44 8.21 -14.98
CA ALA A 409 -4.00 6.83 -15.08
C ALA A 409 -4.55 6.14 -16.33
N ARG A 410 -5.85 6.31 -16.62
CA ARG A 410 -6.49 5.76 -17.83
C ARG A 410 -5.85 6.33 -19.10
N SER A 411 -5.55 7.61 -19.13
CA SER A 411 -4.90 8.28 -20.29
C SER A 411 -3.48 7.77 -20.52
N VAL A 412 -2.68 7.58 -19.46
CA VAL A 412 -1.34 7.01 -19.54
C VAL A 412 -1.41 5.57 -20.03
N CYS A 413 -2.31 4.75 -19.49
CA CYS A 413 -2.50 3.36 -19.91
C CYS A 413 -2.94 3.27 -21.37
N SER A 414 -3.83 4.14 -21.82
CA SER A 414 -4.27 4.20 -23.21
C SER A 414 -3.14 4.58 -24.16
N ALA A 415 -2.32 5.57 -23.81
CA ALA A 415 -1.18 6.00 -24.62
C ALA A 415 -0.12 4.88 -24.78
N ILE A 416 0.11 4.08 -23.73
CA ILE A 416 1.02 2.93 -23.77
C ILE A 416 0.44 1.81 -24.63
N ALA A 417 -0.84 1.50 -24.51
CA ALA A 417 -1.52 0.46 -25.28
C ALA A 417 -1.53 0.76 -26.78
N SER A 418 -1.84 2.00 -27.15
CA SER A 418 -1.88 2.44 -28.52
C SER A 418 -0.53 2.31 -29.23
N ALA A 419 0.55 2.66 -28.53
CA ALA A 419 1.91 2.52 -29.06
C ALA A 419 2.38 1.04 -29.19
N ALA A 420 1.77 0.10 -28.46
CA ALA A 420 2.06 -1.33 -28.62
C ALA A 420 1.43 -1.93 -29.88
N ALA A 421 0.26 -1.44 -30.30
CA ALA A 421 -0.43 -1.90 -31.51
C ALA A 421 0.30 -1.53 -32.82
N GLU A 422 0.98 -0.37 -32.85
CA GLU A 422 1.77 0.04 -34.04
C GLU A 422 2.98 -0.86 -34.30
N CYS A 423 3.61 -1.37 -33.25
CA CYS A 423 4.79 -2.24 -33.40
C CYS A 423 4.47 -3.66 -33.89
N GLY A 424 3.19 -4.07 -33.82
CA GLY A 424 2.69 -5.37 -34.33
C GLY A 424 2.26 -5.33 -35.79
N ALA A 425 2.02 -4.13 -36.36
CA ALA A 425 1.57 -3.95 -37.73
C ALA A 425 2.72 -3.88 -38.76
N ASP A 426 3.97 -3.68 -38.32
CA ASP A 426 5.18 -3.61 -39.16
C ASP A 426 6.00 -4.92 -39.19
N ARG A 427 5.38 -6.07 -38.90
CA ARG A 427 6.04 -7.39 -39.02
C ARG A 427 5.23 -8.37 -39.83
#